data_eeb376432c53d30ef7640933a02f45ef
#
_entry.id   eeb376432c53d30ef7640933a02f45ef
#
_cell.length_a   1.000
_cell.length_b   1.000
_cell.length_c   1.000
_cell.angle_alpha   90.00
_cell.angle_beta   90.00
_cell.angle_gamma   90.00
#
_symmetry.space_group_name_H-M   'P 1'
#
loop_
_entity.id
_entity.type
_entity.pdbx_description
1 polymer ?
#
loop_
_entity_poly.entity_id
_entity_poly.type
_entity_poly.pdbx_seq_one_letter_code
_entity_poly.pdbx_strand_id
1 'polypeptide(L)'
;EELWPVLCGADPVGPEAVMAKANGWLIGHEYAKSALDIALWDITGKVANMPLYTLLGGRRQADMPLYHSITCIAPEEMVKIARDAQDKGMTQFQVKLGADSNWEADVARLRMVREEVGSGPLVYGDWNCGATSLDAIRVGRAVQDLDIMLEQPCATMEDCKRVKDATHLPMKMDEN
;
A
#
# COMPACT_ATOMS: atom_id res chain seq x y z
N GLU A 1 -1.54 19.47 -16.75
CA GLU A 1 -1.65 20.25 -18.01
C GLU A 1 -2.39 19.46 -19.09
N GLU A 2 -2.04 18.19 -19.33
CA GLU A 2 -2.64 17.34 -20.39
C GLU A 2 -4.17 17.20 -20.30
N LEU A 3 -4.74 17.14 -19.10
CA LEU A 3 -6.19 17.01 -18.90
C LEU A 3 -6.95 18.34 -18.94
N TRP A 4 -6.25 19.49 -18.97
CA TRP A 4 -6.88 20.79 -18.95
C TRP A 4 -7.94 21.00 -20.04
N PRO A 5 -7.72 20.57 -21.31
CA PRO A 5 -8.72 20.79 -22.37
C PRO A 5 -10.07 20.10 -22.11
N VAL A 6 -10.10 19.01 -21.37
CA VAL A 6 -11.33 18.28 -21.04
C VAL A 6 -11.96 18.70 -19.73
N LEU A 7 -11.20 19.38 -18.87
CA LEU A 7 -11.65 19.86 -17.57
C LEU A 7 -12.17 21.29 -17.62
N CYS A 8 -11.56 22.13 -18.45
CA CYS A 8 -11.94 23.55 -18.55
C CYS A 8 -13.39 23.69 -19.00
N GLY A 9 -14.22 24.26 -18.12
CA GLY A 9 -15.64 24.47 -18.38
C GLY A 9 -16.53 23.22 -18.23
N ALA A 10 -15.96 22.08 -17.80
CA ALA A 10 -16.77 20.92 -17.45
C ALA A 10 -17.53 21.13 -16.13
N ASP A 11 -18.73 20.59 -16.03
CA ASP A 11 -19.46 20.54 -14.76
C ASP A 11 -18.79 19.52 -13.85
N PRO A 12 -18.27 19.90 -12.69
CA PRO A 12 -17.62 18.98 -11.77
C PRO A 12 -18.61 18.08 -11.02
N VAL A 13 -19.91 18.37 -11.06
CA VAL A 13 -20.94 17.55 -10.45
C VAL A 13 -21.32 16.42 -11.42
N GLY A 14 -21.07 15.21 -11.03
CA GLY A 14 -21.19 14.05 -11.90
C GLY A 14 -19.81 13.52 -12.35
N PRO A 15 -19.02 12.98 -11.41
CA PRO A 15 -17.63 12.57 -11.61
C PRO A 15 -17.44 11.66 -12.82
N GLU A 16 -18.33 10.71 -13.02
CA GLU A 16 -18.22 9.71 -14.08
C GLU A 16 -18.23 10.32 -15.49
N ALA A 17 -19.02 11.38 -15.73
CA ALA A 17 -19.05 12.02 -17.03
C ALA A 17 -17.75 12.73 -17.38
N VAL A 18 -17.10 13.35 -16.38
CA VAL A 18 -15.79 14.01 -16.52
C VAL A 18 -14.69 12.96 -16.67
N MET A 19 -14.73 11.92 -15.85
CA MET A 19 -13.74 10.84 -15.89
C MET A 19 -13.81 10.04 -17.20
N ALA A 20 -14.98 9.82 -17.75
CA ALA A 20 -15.13 9.18 -19.07
C ALA A 20 -14.41 10.00 -20.17
N LYS A 21 -14.56 11.34 -20.16
CA LYS A 21 -13.83 12.22 -21.09
C LYS A 21 -12.32 12.18 -20.85
N ALA A 22 -11.89 12.25 -19.58
CA ALA A 22 -10.48 12.19 -19.20
C ALA A 22 -9.83 10.86 -19.63
N ASN A 23 -10.54 9.75 -19.48
CA ASN A 23 -10.07 8.42 -19.89
C ASN A 23 -9.97 8.27 -21.42
N GLY A 24 -10.90 8.88 -22.16
CA GLY A 24 -10.83 8.88 -23.62
C GLY A 24 -9.74 9.81 -24.17
N TRP A 25 -9.42 10.88 -23.46
CA TRP A 25 -8.40 11.86 -23.86
C TRP A 25 -6.97 11.39 -23.55
N LEU A 26 -6.74 10.84 -22.36
CA LEU A 26 -5.42 10.42 -21.88
C LEU A 26 -5.48 8.94 -21.50
N ILE A 27 -4.80 8.10 -22.28
CA ILE A 27 -4.73 6.66 -22.01
C ILE A 27 -3.68 6.40 -20.91
N GLY A 28 -4.01 5.56 -19.93
CA GLY A 28 -3.13 5.29 -18.78
C GLY A 28 -3.12 6.44 -17.76
N HIS A 29 -2.03 6.63 -17.06
CA HIS A 29 -1.84 7.68 -16.06
C HIS A 29 -2.83 7.64 -14.88
N GLU A 30 -3.13 6.46 -14.38
CA GLU A 30 -4.19 6.21 -13.40
C GLU A 30 -3.98 6.98 -12.09
N TYR A 31 -2.73 7.15 -11.63
CA TYR A 31 -2.43 7.95 -10.43
C TYR A 31 -2.84 9.40 -10.57
N ALA A 32 -2.56 10.03 -11.72
CA ALA A 32 -2.94 11.41 -11.97
C ALA A 32 -4.47 11.57 -12.09
N LYS A 33 -5.12 10.60 -12.71
CA LYS A 33 -6.58 10.56 -12.85
C LYS A 33 -7.28 10.30 -11.53
N SER A 34 -6.71 9.46 -10.65
CA SER A 34 -7.22 9.22 -9.30
C SER A 34 -7.34 10.52 -8.50
N ALA A 35 -6.34 11.40 -8.57
CA ALA A 35 -6.41 12.71 -7.91
C ALA A 35 -7.58 13.55 -8.44
N LEU A 36 -7.83 13.52 -9.74
CA LEU A 36 -8.97 14.20 -10.36
C LEU A 36 -10.30 13.59 -9.90
N ASP A 37 -10.42 12.27 -9.92
CA ASP A 37 -11.63 11.54 -9.51
C ASP A 37 -12.00 11.87 -8.05
N ILE A 38 -11.02 11.82 -7.15
CA ILE A 38 -11.22 12.17 -5.73
C ILE A 38 -11.71 13.62 -5.59
N ALA A 39 -11.14 14.56 -6.33
CA ALA A 39 -11.55 15.97 -6.28
C ALA A 39 -12.99 16.17 -6.79
N LEU A 40 -13.39 15.49 -7.86
CA LEU A 40 -14.75 15.55 -8.41
C LEU A 40 -15.79 14.98 -7.43
N TRP A 41 -15.48 13.85 -6.79
CA TRP A 41 -16.33 13.27 -5.77
C TRP A 41 -16.44 14.15 -4.52
N ASP A 42 -15.33 14.79 -4.09
CA ASP A 42 -15.34 15.74 -2.98
C ASP A 42 -16.24 16.95 -3.26
N ILE A 43 -16.15 17.52 -4.49
CA ILE A 43 -17.03 18.62 -4.93
C ILE A 43 -18.49 18.16 -4.94
N THR A 44 -18.77 16.98 -5.51
CA THR A 44 -20.13 16.41 -5.58
C THR A 44 -20.73 16.23 -4.18
N GLY A 45 -19.95 15.70 -3.24
CA GLY A 45 -20.37 15.55 -1.84
C GLY A 45 -20.68 16.89 -1.16
N LYS A 46 -19.84 17.89 -1.38
CA LYS A 46 -20.04 19.24 -0.86
C LYS A 46 -21.28 19.92 -1.44
N VAL A 47 -21.49 19.83 -2.75
CA VAL A 47 -22.68 20.37 -3.42
C VAL A 47 -23.96 19.68 -2.94
N ALA A 48 -23.92 18.36 -2.79
CA ALA A 48 -25.05 17.58 -2.28
C ALA A 48 -25.27 17.76 -0.75
N ASN A 49 -24.34 18.40 -0.05
CA ASN A 49 -24.29 18.47 1.40
C ASN A 49 -24.42 17.09 2.07
N MET A 50 -23.72 16.10 1.50
CA MET A 50 -23.76 14.70 1.96
C MET A 50 -22.32 14.17 2.12
N PRO A 51 -22.07 13.35 3.15
CA PRO A 51 -20.81 12.64 3.25
C PRO A 51 -20.60 11.72 2.03
N LEU A 52 -19.38 11.62 1.55
CA LEU A 52 -19.05 10.84 0.36
C LEU A 52 -19.49 9.37 0.49
N TYR A 53 -19.30 8.76 1.65
CA TYR A 53 -19.76 7.38 1.87
C TYR A 53 -21.27 7.19 1.62
N THR A 54 -22.09 8.22 1.84
CA THR A 54 -23.53 8.16 1.57
C THR A 54 -23.79 8.10 0.07
N LEU A 55 -23.05 8.91 -0.72
CA LEU A 55 -23.14 8.90 -2.18
C LEU A 55 -22.64 7.57 -2.78
N LEU A 56 -21.68 6.94 -2.13
CA LEU A 56 -21.09 5.66 -2.55
C LEU A 56 -21.88 4.41 -2.04
N GLY A 57 -23.09 4.58 -1.53
CA GLY A 57 -23.97 3.46 -1.15
C GLY A 57 -24.08 3.20 0.35
N GLY A 58 -23.52 4.07 1.19
CA GLY A 58 -23.70 4.02 2.63
C GLY A 58 -22.49 3.45 3.41
N ARG A 59 -22.50 3.72 4.70
CA ARG A 59 -21.44 3.31 5.62
C ARG A 59 -21.59 1.84 6.01
N ARG A 60 -20.66 0.98 5.57
CA ARG A 60 -20.72 -0.46 5.89
C ARG A 60 -20.22 -0.79 7.30
N GLN A 61 -19.24 -0.04 7.81
CA GLN A 61 -18.69 -0.25 9.14
C GLN A 61 -18.30 1.10 9.79
N ALA A 62 -18.34 1.13 11.11
CA ALA A 62 -18.06 2.35 11.86
C ALA A 62 -16.57 2.69 11.86
N ASP A 63 -15.73 1.69 12.09
CA ASP A 63 -14.31 1.86 12.24
C ASP A 63 -13.58 0.94 11.25
N MET A 64 -12.53 1.46 10.64
CA MET A 64 -11.65 0.71 9.75
C MET A 64 -10.27 0.61 10.40
N PRO A 65 -9.77 -0.60 10.68
CA PRO A 65 -8.41 -0.78 11.14
C PRO A 65 -7.42 -0.26 10.10
N LEU A 66 -6.49 0.57 10.54
CA LEU A 66 -5.41 1.08 9.69
C LEU A 66 -4.12 0.33 9.98
N TYR A 67 -3.24 0.31 9.01
CA TYR A 67 -1.86 -0.11 9.20
C TYR A 67 -0.94 1.12 9.31
N HIS A 68 0.19 0.95 9.96
CA HIS A 68 1.25 1.95 10.01
C HIS A 68 2.38 1.53 9.06
N SER A 69 2.62 2.34 8.03
CA SER A 69 3.73 2.12 7.10
C SER A 69 5.02 2.69 7.68
N ILE A 70 6.05 1.85 7.81
CA ILE A 70 7.37 2.21 8.32
C ILE A 70 8.31 2.34 7.13
N THR A 71 8.80 3.56 6.89
CA THR A 71 9.73 3.86 5.81
C THR A 71 11.01 3.01 5.91
N CYS A 72 11.56 2.58 4.78
CA CYS A 72 12.78 1.79 4.71
C CYS A 72 14.01 2.65 5.09
N ILE A 73 14.43 2.55 6.33
CA ILE A 73 15.58 3.24 6.95
C ILE A 73 16.39 2.24 7.77
N ALA A 74 17.29 2.75 8.64
CA ALA A 74 18.05 1.87 9.54
C ALA A 74 17.13 1.08 10.47
N PRO A 75 17.39 -0.22 10.70
CA PRO A 75 16.50 -1.08 11.49
C PRO A 75 16.18 -0.53 12.89
N GLU A 76 17.16 0.07 13.55
CA GLU A 76 17.03 0.65 14.89
C GLU A 76 16.06 1.85 14.92
N GLU A 77 16.00 2.60 13.83
CA GLU A 77 15.06 3.73 13.68
C GLU A 77 13.65 3.22 13.36
N MET A 78 13.54 2.16 12.56
CA MET A 78 12.26 1.50 12.27
C MET A 78 11.61 0.94 13.54
N VAL A 79 12.40 0.36 14.44
CA VAL A 79 11.95 -0.12 15.75
C VAL A 79 11.32 1.00 16.58
N LYS A 80 11.93 2.19 16.62
CA LYS A 80 11.37 3.34 17.35
C LYS A 80 10.03 3.77 16.76
N ILE A 81 9.92 3.82 15.43
CA ILE A 81 8.66 4.16 14.75
C ILE A 81 7.58 3.11 15.06
N ALA A 82 7.94 1.82 15.05
CA ALA A 82 7.01 0.73 15.35
C ALA A 82 6.49 0.84 16.80
N ARG A 83 7.37 1.08 17.77
CA ARG A 83 7.02 1.29 19.17
C ARG A 83 6.08 2.48 19.34
N ASP A 84 6.45 3.64 18.80
CA ASP A 84 5.64 4.87 18.90
C ASP A 84 4.24 4.70 18.27
N ALA A 85 4.14 3.91 17.22
CA ALA A 85 2.85 3.61 16.59
C ALA A 85 2.04 2.59 17.42
N GLN A 86 2.69 1.59 17.98
CA GLN A 86 2.06 0.61 18.86
C GLN A 86 1.52 1.25 20.14
N ASP A 87 2.25 2.20 20.74
CA ASP A 87 1.81 2.97 21.92
C ASP A 87 0.55 3.82 21.60
N LYS A 88 0.34 4.17 20.33
CA LYS A 88 -0.87 4.85 19.83
C LYS A 88 -1.98 3.88 19.44
N GLY A 89 -1.83 2.58 19.71
CA GLY A 89 -2.83 1.55 19.46
C GLY A 89 -2.79 0.91 18.07
N MET A 90 -1.74 1.14 17.27
CA MET A 90 -1.59 0.43 16.00
C MET A 90 -1.29 -1.06 16.21
N THR A 91 -1.96 -1.88 15.43
CA THR A 91 -1.86 -3.35 15.49
C THR A 91 -1.47 -3.97 14.16
N GLN A 92 -1.21 -3.16 13.14
CA GLN A 92 -0.79 -3.61 11.82
C GLN A 92 0.37 -2.74 11.32
N PHE A 93 1.45 -3.39 10.90
CA PHE A 93 2.69 -2.73 10.50
C PHE A 93 3.16 -3.20 9.12
N GLN A 94 3.31 -2.25 8.21
CA GLN A 94 3.95 -2.46 6.92
C GLN A 94 5.40 -1.99 7.00
N VAL A 95 6.32 -2.92 6.86
CA VAL A 95 7.77 -2.68 6.90
C VAL A 95 8.26 -2.51 5.46
N LYS A 96 8.64 -1.29 5.07
CA LYS A 96 9.20 -1.05 3.73
C LYS A 96 10.60 -1.64 3.62
N LEU A 97 10.87 -2.29 2.50
CA LEU A 97 12.07 -3.06 2.21
C LEU A 97 12.68 -2.65 0.86
N GLY A 98 13.90 -3.10 0.58
CA GLY A 98 14.53 -2.99 -0.74
C GLY A 98 15.15 -1.64 -1.08
N ALA A 99 15.34 -0.73 -0.12
CA ALA A 99 15.97 0.58 -0.39
C ALA A 99 17.47 0.48 -0.70
N ASP A 100 18.12 -0.53 -0.21
CA ASP A 100 19.49 -0.90 -0.50
C ASP A 100 19.51 -2.32 -1.12
N SER A 101 20.45 -2.59 -1.99
CA SER A 101 20.57 -3.91 -2.64
C SER A 101 21.14 -4.98 -1.69
N ASN A 102 20.78 -4.91 -0.41
CA ASN A 102 21.25 -5.78 0.66
C ASN A 102 20.07 -6.51 1.31
N TRP A 103 19.85 -7.74 0.88
CA TRP A 103 18.76 -8.57 1.41
C TRP A 103 18.94 -8.93 2.91
N GLU A 104 20.18 -8.97 3.43
CA GLU A 104 20.45 -9.19 4.86
C GLU A 104 19.93 -8.02 5.72
N ALA A 105 19.99 -6.79 5.20
CA ALA A 105 19.41 -5.64 5.87
C ALA A 105 17.88 -5.73 5.95
N ASP A 106 17.21 -6.25 4.91
CA ASP A 106 15.77 -6.49 4.92
C ASP A 106 15.39 -7.57 5.95
N VAL A 107 16.18 -8.62 6.10
CA VAL A 107 16.01 -9.60 7.17
C VAL A 107 16.11 -8.95 8.55
N ALA A 108 17.12 -8.10 8.77
CA ALA A 108 17.31 -7.39 10.04
C ALA A 108 16.11 -6.47 10.34
N ARG A 109 15.61 -5.72 9.36
CA ARG A 109 14.42 -4.87 9.48
C ARG A 109 13.20 -5.65 9.96
N LEU A 110 12.89 -6.75 9.29
CA LEU A 110 11.75 -7.59 9.63
C LEU A 110 11.87 -8.22 11.03
N ARG A 111 13.05 -8.77 11.36
CA ARG A 111 13.30 -9.38 12.66
C ARG A 111 13.17 -8.37 13.79
N MET A 112 13.85 -7.24 13.70
CA MET A 112 13.87 -6.24 14.75
C MET A 112 12.48 -5.60 14.95
N VAL A 113 11.74 -5.30 13.88
CA VAL A 113 10.36 -4.79 14.01
C VAL A 113 9.45 -5.85 14.60
N ARG A 114 9.52 -7.11 14.15
CA ARG A 114 8.70 -8.22 14.69
C ARG A 114 8.98 -8.46 16.17
N GLU A 115 10.25 -8.42 16.58
CA GLU A 115 10.66 -8.57 17.98
C GLU A 115 10.09 -7.43 18.86
N GLU A 116 10.18 -6.19 18.37
CA GLU A 116 9.67 -5.01 19.08
C GLU A 116 8.16 -5.07 19.31
N VAL A 117 7.39 -5.34 18.26
CA VAL A 117 5.90 -5.30 18.38
C VAL A 117 5.31 -6.56 19.00
N GLY A 118 6.11 -7.62 19.19
CA GLY A 118 5.66 -8.89 19.79
C GLY A 118 4.79 -9.72 18.84
N SER A 119 4.10 -10.75 19.32
CA SER A 119 3.37 -11.73 18.51
C SER A 119 1.93 -11.36 18.14
N GLY A 120 1.35 -10.32 18.73
CA GLY A 120 -0.06 -9.95 18.51
C GLY A 120 -0.33 -9.18 17.23
N PRO A 121 0.45 -8.14 16.91
CA PRO A 121 0.25 -7.33 15.73
C PRO A 121 0.53 -8.07 14.42
N LEU A 122 -0.18 -7.69 13.34
CA LEU A 122 0.14 -8.13 11.99
C LEU A 122 1.37 -7.37 11.46
N VAL A 123 2.35 -8.09 10.94
CA VAL A 123 3.55 -7.51 10.31
C VAL A 123 3.71 -8.08 8.91
N TYR A 124 3.99 -7.21 7.94
CA TYR A 124 4.31 -7.62 6.59
C TYR A 124 5.40 -6.75 5.98
N GLY A 125 6.26 -7.39 5.21
CA GLY A 125 7.37 -6.75 4.50
C GLY A 125 6.99 -6.43 3.08
N ASP A 126 7.15 -5.18 2.66
CA ASP A 126 6.72 -4.68 1.37
C ASP A 126 7.89 -4.09 0.57
N TRP A 127 8.10 -4.64 -0.62
CA TRP A 127 9.12 -4.17 -1.57
C TRP A 127 8.57 -3.27 -2.68
N ASN A 128 7.25 -3.11 -2.79
CA ASN A 128 6.61 -2.38 -3.89
C ASN A 128 7.18 -2.76 -5.27
N CYS A 129 7.19 -4.02 -5.58
CA CYS A 129 7.77 -4.62 -6.79
C CYS A 129 9.30 -4.59 -6.89
N GLY A 130 10.04 -4.09 -5.89
CA GLY A 130 11.47 -3.76 -6.02
C GLY A 130 12.45 -4.91 -5.87
N ALA A 131 12.03 -6.08 -5.39
CA ALA A 131 12.94 -7.21 -5.20
C ALA A 131 13.07 -8.09 -6.46
N THR A 132 14.24 -8.72 -6.58
CA THR A 132 14.35 -9.90 -7.44
C THR A 132 13.70 -11.10 -6.74
N SER A 133 13.21 -12.07 -7.52
CA SER A 133 12.66 -13.31 -6.93
C SER A 133 13.70 -14.06 -6.08
N LEU A 134 14.98 -13.98 -6.46
CA LEU A 134 16.06 -14.60 -5.69
C LEU A 134 16.24 -13.97 -4.30
N ASP A 135 16.28 -12.62 -4.23
CA ASP A 135 16.48 -11.93 -2.96
C ASP A 135 15.24 -12.03 -2.07
N ALA A 136 14.04 -11.92 -2.63
CA ALA A 136 12.80 -12.15 -1.90
C ALA A 136 12.71 -13.58 -1.32
N ILE A 137 13.19 -14.61 -2.05
CA ILE A 137 13.27 -15.99 -1.55
C ILE A 137 14.30 -16.09 -0.42
N ARG A 138 15.46 -15.44 -0.53
CA ARG A 138 16.48 -15.42 0.53
C ARG A 138 15.93 -14.81 1.82
N VAL A 139 15.33 -13.62 1.71
CA VAL A 139 14.68 -12.97 2.86
C VAL A 139 13.58 -13.85 3.43
N GLY A 140 12.64 -14.31 2.60
CA GLY A 140 11.53 -15.12 3.05
C GLY A 140 11.97 -16.39 3.79
N ARG A 141 13.00 -17.07 3.31
CA ARG A 141 13.59 -18.24 4.00
C ARG A 141 14.27 -17.89 5.32
N ALA A 142 14.96 -16.74 5.35
CA ALA A 142 15.64 -16.28 6.56
C ALA A 142 14.68 -15.82 7.67
N VAL A 143 13.40 -15.58 7.35
CA VAL A 143 12.38 -15.12 8.30
C VAL A 143 11.21 -16.08 8.43
N GLN A 144 11.35 -17.34 7.99
CA GLN A 144 10.29 -18.36 8.07
C GLN A 144 9.84 -18.69 9.50
N ASP A 145 10.68 -18.44 10.47
CA ASP A 145 10.40 -18.59 11.90
C ASP A 145 9.55 -17.44 12.47
N LEU A 146 9.34 -16.39 11.69
CA LEU A 146 8.54 -15.24 12.10
C LEU A 146 7.09 -15.36 11.57
N ASP A 147 6.14 -14.92 12.39
CA ASP A 147 4.75 -14.74 11.95
C ASP A 147 4.62 -13.42 11.18
N ILE A 148 4.94 -13.47 9.89
CA ILE A 148 4.89 -12.34 8.97
C ILE A 148 4.28 -12.72 7.63
N MET A 149 3.89 -11.70 6.87
CA MET A 149 3.49 -11.82 5.47
C MET A 149 4.51 -11.09 4.58
N LEU A 150 4.54 -11.44 3.29
CA LEU A 150 5.25 -10.68 2.26
C LEU A 150 4.24 -9.90 1.42
N GLU A 151 4.55 -8.66 1.08
CA GLU A 151 3.72 -7.84 0.19
C GLU A 151 4.49 -7.51 -1.07
N GLN A 152 3.88 -7.76 -2.22
CA GLN A 152 4.35 -7.42 -3.58
C GLN A 152 5.88 -7.42 -3.73
N PRO A 153 6.55 -8.57 -3.53
CA PRO A 153 8.01 -8.58 -3.56
C PRO A 153 8.57 -8.31 -4.96
N CYS A 154 7.90 -8.77 -6.01
CA CYS A 154 8.39 -8.72 -7.38
C CYS A 154 7.41 -8.00 -8.31
N ALA A 155 7.92 -7.52 -9.44
CA ALA A 155 7.17 -6.77 -10.43
C ALA A 155 6.12 -7.60 -11.20
N THR A 156 6.27 -8.93 -11.23
CA THR A 156 5.34 -9.81 -11.96
C THR A 156 4.66 -10.80 -11.02
N MET A 157 3.41 -11.13 -11.33
CA MET A 157 2.65 -12.16 -10.64
C MET A 157 3.38 -13.51 -10.64
N GLU A 158 4.04 -13.83 -11.74
CA GLU A 158 4.79 -15.09 -11.89
C GLU A 158 5.97 -15.17 -10.92
N ASP A 159 6.74 -14.09 -10.78
CA ASP A 159 7.86 -14.03 -9.85
C ASP A 159 7.37 -14.02 -8.40
N CYS A 160 6.29 -13.31 -8.09
CA CYS A 160 5.65 -13.37 -6.78
C CYS A 160 5.19 -14.81 -6.45
N LYS A 161 4.60 -15.52 -7.41
CA LYS A 161 4.25 -16.92 -7.25
C LYS A 161 5.45 -17.80 -6.95
N ARG A 162 6.59 -17.60 -7.64
CA ARG A 162 7.85 -18.33 -7.35
C ARG A 162 8.31 -18.11 -5.91
N VAL A 163 8.25 -16.86 -5.43
CA VAL A 163 8.57 -16.52 -4.04
C VAL A 163 7.63 -17.25 -3.07
N LYS A 164 6.32 -17.19 -3.33
CA LYS A 164 5.30 -17.87 -2.54
C LYS A 164 5.55 -19.37 -2.45
N ASP A 165 5.80 -20.01 -3.58
CA ASP A 165 6.03 -21.47 -3.66
C ASP A 165 7.32 -21.89 -2.94
N ALA A 166 8.35 -21.03 -2.96
CA ALA A 166 9.65 -21.31 -2.36
C ALA A 166 9.73 -21.03 -0.84
N THR A 167 8.87 -20.13 -0.33
CA THR A 167 8.90 -19.69 1.06
C THR A 167 7.70 -20.18 1.88
N HIS A 168 6.58 -20.46 1.23
CA HIS A 168 5.28 -20.78 1.84
C HIS A 168 4.71 -19.71 2.76
N LEU A 169 5.35 -18.54 2.87
CA LEU A 169 4.84 -17.42 3.65
C LEU A 169 3.53 -16.87 3.06
N PRO A 170 2.61 -16.37 3.88
CA PRO A 170 1.45 -15.63 3.38
C PRO A 170 1.90 -14.45 2.52
N MET A 171 1.15 -14.18 1.45
CA MET A 171 1.49 -13.10 0.52
C MET A 171 0.29 -12.21 0.27
N LYS A 172 0.51 -10.91 0.31
CA LYS A 172 -0.40 -9.86 -0.07
C LYS A 172 0.03 -9.31 -1.44
N MET A 173 -0.92 -9.14 -2.34
CA MET A 173 -0.69 -8.50 -3.64
C MET A 173 -1.28 -7.09 -3.59
N ASP A 174 -0.57 -6.13 -4.16
CA ASP A 174 -0.95 -4.72 -4.21
C ASP A 174 -0.94 -4.21 -5.66
N GLU A 175 0.21 -4.18 -6.32
CA GLU A 175 0.35 -3.61 -7.65
C GLU A 175 -0.09 -4.54 -8.80
N ASN A 176 -0.35 -5.82 -8.56
CA ASN A 176 -0.77 -6.79 -9.58
C ASN A 176 -2.17 -7.35 -9.35
#